data_4db2a040e6decd8ef92ec834af4edc13
#
_entry.id   4db2a040e6decd8ef92ec834af4edc13
#
_cell.length_a   1.000
_cell.length_b   1.000
_cell.length_c   1.000
_cell.angle_alpha   90.00
_cell.angle_beta   90.00
_cell.angle_gamma   90.00
#
_symmetry.space_group_name_H-M   'P 1'
#
loop_
_entity.id
_entity.type
_entity.pdbx_description
1 polymer ?
#
loop_
_entity_poly.entity_id
_entity_poly.type
_entity_poly.pdbx_seq_one_letter_code
_entity_poly.pdbx_strand_id
1 'polypeptide(L)'
;GKRCCKWMHKQAGRRLPARETFFVISIINNSGRKKPRQRTKKMEAFVTTGLVLKETRYKESDRILTILTPELGVISAAAQSSLRLKSKLFSACGLFCYSEFTLVPGRNMYTVREAEVKNVFHGISSSIEGMSLAMYMAEMAMTLSPTGQEAQRELRLLLNCFYMISESKTDLRVIKAVFELRTMSECGFMPQIVC
;
A
#
# COMPACT_ATOMS: atom_id res chain seq x y z
N GLY A 1 -8.34 -5.77 18.34
CA GLY A 1 -7.28 -5.77 19.37
C GLY A 1 -6.62 -7.12 19.61
N LYS A 2 -7.11 -8.26 19.03
CA LYS A 2 -6.60 -9.61 19.39
C LYS A 2 -5.66 -10.27 18.35
N ARG A 3 -5.36 -9.63 17.21
CA ARG A 3 -4.52 -10.23 16.17
C ARG A 3 -3.08 -9.68 16.11
N CYS A 4 -2.82 -8.50 16.63
CA CYS A 4 -1.47 -7.94 16.68
C CYS A 4 -0.59 -8.64 17.74
N CYS A 5 -1.15 -9.02 18.90
CA CYS A 5 -0.42 -9.74 19.96
C CYS A 5 0.05 -11.16 19.55
N LYS A 6 -0.60 -11.83 18.60
CA LYS A 6 -0.20 -13.18 18.17
C LYS A 6 1.07 -13.22 17.32
N TRP A 7 1.45 -12.08 16.71
CA TRP A 7 2.62 -12.04 15.82
C TRP A 7 3.93 -11.85 16.60
N MET A 8 3.93 -11.06 17.67
CA MET A 8 5.15 -10.81 18.47
C MET A 8 5.57 -12.01 19.34
N HIS A 9 4.65 -12.87 19.75
CA HIS A 9 4.98 -14.06 20.56
C HIS A 9 5.53 -15.24 19.75
N LYS A 10 5.47 -15.19 18.39
CA LYS A 10 5.88 -16.32 17.53
C LYS A 10 7.30 -16.24 17.01
N GLN A 11 8.04 -15.14 17.29
CA GLN A 11 9.42 -14.95 16.82
C GLN A 11 10.50 -15.32 17.86
N ALA A 12 10.14 -15.60 19.10
CA ALA A 12 11.08 -16.00 20.13
C ALA A 12 11.14 -17.52 20.26
N GLY A 13 11.98 -18.15 19.46
CA GLY A 13 12.45 -19.52 19.68
C GLY A 13 11.76 -20.60 18.86
N ARG A 14 12.28 -20.83 17.66
CA ARG A 14 12.35 -22.20 17.08
C ARG A 14 13.43 -22.30 16.00
N ARG A 15 14.41 -23.18 16.23
CA ARG A 15 15.34 -23.69 15.21
C ARG A 15 14.54 -24.39 14.12
N LEU A 16 14.81 -24.06 12.85
CA LEU A 16 14.22 -24.71 11.68
C LEU A 16 14.79 -26.12 11.52
N PRO A 17 13.99 -27.18 11.42
CA PRO A 17 14.44 -28.44 10.89
C PRO A 17 14.34 -28.42 9.36
N ALA A 18 15.42 -28.86 8.72
CA ALA A 18 15.51 -29.12 7.28
C ALA A 18 14.56 -30.27 6.89
N ARG A 19 13.42 -29.95 6.26
CA ARG A 19 12.58 -30.90 5.50
C ARG A 19 11.37 -30.15 4.92
N GLU A 20 11.53 -29.51 3.79
CA GLU A 20 10.43 -29.22 2.84
C GLU A 20 10.98 -28.93 1.44
N THR A 21 11.66 -29.93 0.88
CA THR A 21 12.05 -29.98 -0.53
C THR A 21 11.24 -31.03 -1.30
N PHE A 22 9.94 -31.14 -1.05
CA PHE A 22 9.12 -32.16 -1.75
C PHE A 22 7.72 -31.69 -2.15
N PHE A 23 7.56 -30.43 -2.56
CA PHE A 23 6.25 -29.99 -3.07
C PHE A 23 6.30 -29.22 -4.41
N VAL A 24 7.36 -29.40 -5.21
CA VAL A 24 7.52 -28.69 -6.51
C VAL A 24 7.41 -29.62 -7.74
N ILE A 25 7.16 -30.93 -7.57
CA ILE A 25 7.10 -31.85 -8.71
C ILE A 25 5.72 -32.53 -8.83
N SER A 26 4.66 -31.74 -8.93
CA SER A 26 3.34 -32.28 -9.29
C SER A 26 2.47 -31.36 -10.14
N ILE A 27 3.04 -30.42 -10.89
CA ILE A 27 2.29 -29.55 -11.83
C ILE A 27 2.92 -29.61 -13.24
N ILE A 28 3.37 -30.75 -13.67
CA ILE A 28 3.68 -30.95 -15.10
C ILE A 28 3.04 -32.25 -15.52
N ASN A 29 1.75 -32.22 -15.79
CA ASN A 29 1.03 -33.04 -16.78
C ASN A 29 -0.48 -32.78 -16.63
N ASN A 30 -1.03 -31.86 -17.35
CA ASN A 30 -2.35 -32.04 -17.92
C ASN A 30 -2.53 -31.15 -19.15
N SER A 31 -2.20 -31.71 -20.29
CA SER A 31 -2.47 -31.17 -21.61
C SER A 31 -3.98 -31.20 -21.88
N GLY A 32 -4.55 -30.08 -22.32
CA GLY A 32 -5.64 -30.11 -23.28
C GLY A 32 -7.07 -30.26 -22.75
N ARG A 33 -7.53 -29.40 -21.82
CA ARG A 33 -8.97 -29.07 -21.76
C ARG A 33 -9.15 -27.57 -21.73
N LYS A 34 -9.63 -26.99 -22.82
CA LYS A 34 -10.16 -25.62 -22.85
C LYS A 34 -11.30 -25.55 -21.82
N LYS A 35 -11.01 -24.98 -20.64
CA LYS A 35 -12.06 -24.65 -19.66
C LYS A 35 -13.01 -23.65 -20.32
N PRO A 36 -14.34 -23.84 -20.22
CA PRO A 36 -15.29 -22.88 -20.71
C PRO A 36 -15.01 -21.51 -20.07
N ARG A 37 -14.97 -20.45 -20.89
CA ARG A 37 -14.93 -19.07 -20.42
C ARG A 37 -16.15 -18.86 -19.52
N GLN A 38 -15.97 -18.95 -18.22
CA GLN A 38 -16.98 -18.46 -17.29
C GLN A 38 -17.14 -16.98 -17.58
N ARG A 39 -18.34 -16.59 -17.99
CA ARG A 39 -18.78 -15.20 -18.07
C ARG A 39 -18.56 -14.60 -16.69
N THR A 40 -17.47 -13.86 -16.53
CA THR A 40 -17.21 -13.08 -15.31
C THR A 40 -18.37 -12.11 -15.16
N LYS A 41 -19.14 -12.27 -14.09
CA LYS A 41 -20.12 -11.28 -13.62
C LYS A 41 -19.39 -9.94 -13.67
N LYS A 42 -19.91 -8.99 -14.45
CA LYS A 42 -19.30 -7.67 -14.63
C LYS A 42 -19.25 -7.00 -13.26
N MET A 43 -18.10 -7.07 -12.61
CA MET A 43 -17.91 -6.43 -11.31
C MET A 43 -17.93 -4.93 -11.56
N GLU A 44 -18.81 -4.21 -10.86
CA GLU A 44 -18.99 -2.78 -11.04
C GLU A 44 -17.74 -2.03 -10.62
N ALA A 45 -17.38 -1.02 -11.41
CA ALA A 45 -16.32 -0.11 -11.05
C ALA A 45 -16.79 0.81 -9.92
N PHE A 46 -15.92 1.12 -8.99
CA PHE A 46 -16.17 2.08 -7.93
C PHE A 46 -15.04 3.12 -7.86
N VAL A 47 -15.37 4.28 -7.32
CA VAL A 47 -14.44 5.40 -7.17
C VAL A 47 -14.02 5.50 -5.71
N THR A 48 -12.72 5.63 -5.47
CA THR A 48 -12.15 5.87 -4.14
C THR A 48 -10.92 6.75 -4.25
N THR A 49 -10.63 7.49 -3.19
CA THR A 49 -9.36 8.20 -3.09
C THR A 49 -8.30 7.31 -2.45
N GLY A 50 -7.03 7.55 -2.76
CA GLY A 50 -5.97 6.78 -2.14
C GLY A 50 -4.59 7.39 -2.34
N LEU A 51 -3.68 7.02 -1.44
CA LEU A 51 -2.28 7.40 -1.49
C LEU A 51 -1.45 6.22 -1.99
N VAL A 52 -0.65 6.43 -3.02
CA VAL A 52 0.27 5.40 -3.54
C VAL A 52 1.45 5.25 -2.57
N LEU A 53 1.51 4.13 -1.86
CA LEU A 53 2.59 3.83 -0.91
C LEU A 53 3.79 3.16 -1.58
N LYS A 54 3.52 2.35 -2.61
CA LYS A 54 4.56 1.61 -3.33
C LYS A 54 4.16 1.42 -4.77
N GLU A 55 5.12 1.56 -5.67
CA GLU A 55 4.99 1.19 -7.07
C GLU A 55 6.00 0.12 -7.43
N THR A 56 5.57 -0.88 -8.18
CA THR A 56 6.43 -1.93 -8.70
C THR A 56 6.20 -2.05 -10.20
N ARG A 57 7.26 -1.95 -10.98
CA ARG A 57 7.18 -2.16 -12.43
C ARG A 57 6.78 -3.61 -12.73
N TYR A 58 5.79 -3.76 -13.59
CA TYR A 58 5.32 -5.05 -14.05
C TYR A 58 5.19 -5.01 -15.57
N LYS A 59 5.92 -5.89 -16.27
CA LYS A 59 6.08 -5.83 -17.73
C LYS A 59 6.71 -4.49 -18.20
N GLU A 60 6.63 -4.22 -19.49
CA GLU A 60 7.29 -3.05 -20.11
C GLU A 60 6.56 -1.73 -19.81
N SER A 61 5.25 -1.75 -19.66
CA SER A 61 4.44 -0.53 -19.55
C SER A 61 3.49 -0.48 -18.37
N ASP A 62 3.42 -1.54 -17.56
CA ASP A 62 2.46 -1.69 -16.47
C ASP A 62 3.13 -1.48 -15.12
N ARG A 63 2.36 -1.02 -14.13
CA ARG A 63 2.75 -0.97 -12.71
C ARG A 63 1.76 -1.74 -11.85
N ILE A 64 2.27 -2.32 -10.78
CA ILE A 64 1.46 -2.77 -9.64
C ILE A 64 1.64 -1.73 -8.54
N LEU A 65 0.55 -1.20 -8.06
CA LEU A 65 0.49 -0.18 -7.03
C LEU A 65 0.00 -0.79 -5.72
N THR A 66 0.62 -0.40 -4.62
CA THR A 66 0.06 -0.57 -3.28
C THR A 66 -0.51 0.77 -2.85
N ILE A 67 -1.82 0.82 -2.64
CA ILE A 67 -2.57 2.06 -2.39
C ILE A 67 -3.22 1.95 -1.02
N LEU A 68 -3.07 2.98 -0.19
CA LEU A 68 -3.82 3.14 1.04
C LEU A 68 -5.09 3.93 0.74
N THR A 69 -6.23 3.30 0.97
CA THR A 69 -7.56 3.89 0.75
C THR A 69 -8.30 4.04 2.07
N PRO A 70 -9.22 5.00 2.21
CA PRO A 70 -9.95 5.21 3.47
C PRO A 70 -10.91 4.07 3.80
N GLU A 71 -11.57 3.47 2.79
CA GLU A 71 -12.63 2.48 3.02
C GLU A 71 -12.11 1.03 3.04
N LEU A 72 -11.06 0.74 2.27
CA LEU A 72 -10.57 -0.63 2.06
C LEU A 72 -9.19 -0.88 2.68
N GLY A 73 -8.59 0.15 3.32
CA GLY A 73 -7.23 0.05 3.83
C GLY A 73 -6.21 -0.12 2.71
N VAL A 74 -5.19 -0.94 2.95
CA VAL A 74 -4.13 -1.21 1.97
C VAL A 74 -4.61 -2.22 0.93
N ILE A 75 -4.62 -1.80 -0.34
CA ILE A 75 -5.01 -2.62 -1.48
C ILE A 75 -3.91 -2.69 -2.53
N SER A 76 -3.93 -3.76 -3.34
CA SER A 76 -3.07 -3.89 -4.52
C SER A 76 -3.88 -3.66 -5.79
N ALA A 77 -3.37 -2.83 -6.70
CA ALA A 77 -4.02 -2.49 -7.95
C ALA A 77 -3.04 -2.51 -9.13
N ALA A 78 -3.46 -3.13 -10.23
CA ALA A 78 -2.72 -3.13 -11.48
C ALA A 78 -3.08 -1.90 -12.32
N ALA A 79 -2.11 -1.08 -12.65
CA ALA A 79 -2.24 0.09 -13.52
C ALA A 79 -1.62 -0.22 -14.89
N GLN A 80 -2.47 -0.60 -15.84
CA GLN A 80 -2.04 -0.97 -17.20
C GLN A 80 -1.61 0.27 -17.98
N SER A 81 -0.54 0.14 -18.76
CA SER A 81 0.02 1.22 -19.60
C SER A 81 0.36 2.51 -18.83
N SER A 82 0.51 2.44 -17.51
CA SER A 82 0.77 3.61 -16.66
C SER A 82 2.19 4.17 -16.79
N LEU A 83 3.13 3.42 -17.39
CA LEU A 83 4.49 3.89 -17.67
C LEU A 83 4.61 4.66 -19.02
N ARG A 84 3.58 4.68 -19.84
CA ARG A 84 3.58 5.43 -21.09
C ARG A 84 3.43 6.91 -20.81
N LEU A 85 4.34 7.76 -21.32
CA LEU A 85 4.31 9.22 -21.10
C LEU A 85 3.00 9.90 -21.53
N LYS A 86 2.31 9.36 -22.53
CA LYS A 86 1.00 9.85 -23.00
C LYS A 86 -0.19 9.31 -22.18
N SER A 87 0.06 8.44 -21.19
CA SER A 87 -1.00 7.88 -20.37
C SER A 87 -1.43 8.89 -19.31
N LYS A 88 -2.74 9.10 -19.17
CA LYS A 88 -3.32 9.89 -18.06
C LYS A 88 -2.98 9.30 -16.69
N LEU A 89 -2.67 8.01 -16.64
CA LEU A 89 -2.29 7.30 -15.41
C LEU A 89 -0.83 7.54 -15.00
N PHE A 90 0.00 8.14 -15.87
CA PHE A 90 1.44 8.28 -15.61
C PHE A 90 1.73 9.08 -14.34
N SER A 91 1.11 10.23 -14.19
CA SER A 91 1.28 11.11 -13.03
C SER A 91 0.49 10.64 -11.82
N ALA A 92 -0.74 10.18 -12.03
CA ALA A 92 -1.65 9.79 -10.94
C ALA A 92 -1.20 8.49 -10.21
N CYS A 93 -0.45 7.63 -10.89
CA CYS A 93 0.07 6.38 -10.35
C CYS A 93 1.52 6.48 -9.85
N GLY A 94 2.05 7.69 -9.69
CA GLY A 94 3.39 7.93 -9.15
C GLY A 94 3.49 7.65 -7.65
N LEU A 95 4.71 7.36 -7.18
CA LEU A 95 4.99 7.17 -5.77
C LEU A 95 4.60 8.41 -4.96
N PHE A 96 3.93 8.22 -3.81
CA PHE A 96 3.44 9.28 -2.91
C PHE A 96 2.44 10.24 -3.55
N CYS A 97 1.81 9.84 -4.66
CA CYS A 97 0.73 10.60 -5.25
C CYS A 97 -0.59 10.27 -4.55
N TYR A 98 -1.31 11.30 -4.13
CA TYR A 98 -2.68 11.19 -3.64
C TYR A 98 -3.63 11.46 -4.78
N SER A 99 -4.39 10.45 -5.16
CA SER A 99 -5.24 10.47 -6.36
C SER A 99 -6.61 9.86 -6.09
N GLU A 100 -7.57 10.23 -6.92
CA GLU A 100 -8.86 9.56 -7.02
C GLU A 100 -8.76 8.47 -8.08
N PHE A 101 -9.12 7.25 -7.72
CA PHE A 101 -9.01 6.08 -8.57
C PHE A 101 -10.37 5.49 -8.89
N THR A 102 -10.62 5.18 -10.15
CA THR A 102 -11.72 4.31 -10.57
C THR A 102 -11.17 2.89 -10.65
N LEU A 103 -11.59 2.05 -9.71
CA LEU A 103 -11.11 0.69 -9.53
C LEU A 103 -12.15 -0.33 -9.97
N VAL A 104 -11.69 -1.38 -10.64
CA VAL A 104 -12.49 -2.56 -10.97
C VAL A 104 -11.94 -3.74 -10.16
N PRO A 105 -12.78 -4.40 -9.36
CA PRO A 105 -12.35 -5.60 -8.65
C PRO A 105 -11.90 -6.69 -9.64
N GLY A 106 -10.77 -7.34 -9.34
CA GLY A 106 -10.25 -8.49 -10.04
C GLY A 106 -10.27 -9.74 -9.16
N ARG A 107 -9.67 -10.84 -9.64
CA ARG A 107 -9.60 -12.08 -8.85
C ARG A 107 -8.67 -11.96 -7.64
N ASN A 108 -7.51 -11.35 -7.81
CA ASN A 108 -6.47 -11.25 -6.78
C ASN A 108 -6.09 -9.80 -6.44
N MET A 109 -6.34 -8.87 -7.34
CA MET A 109 -6.03 -7.44 -7.17
C MET A 109 -7.02 -6.60 -7.97
N TYR A 110 -7.11 -5.33 -7.63
CA TYR A 110 -7.91 -4.36 -8.38
C TYR A 110 -7.23 -4.00 -9.70
N THR A 111 -7.99 -3.45 -10.64
CA THR A 111 -7.46 -2.86 -11.87
C THR A 111 -7.84 -1.38 -11.90
N VAL A 112 -6.86 -0.51 -12.07
CA VAL A 112 -7.07 0.93 -12.24
C VAL A 112 -7.59 1.17 -13.66
N ARG A 113 -8.80 1.72 -13.79
CA ARG A 113 -9.35 2.18 -15.05
C ARG A 113 -8.97 3.62 -15.34
N GLU A 114 -9.24 4.47 -14.36
CA GLU A 114 -8.97 5.90 -14.43
C GLU A 114 -8.35 6.35 -13.13
N ALA A 115 -7.56 7.40 -13.18
CA ALA A 115 -7.01 8.05 -12.00
C ALA A 115 -6.86 9.54 -12.26
N GLU A 116 -7.22 10.34 -11.26
CA GLU A 116 -7.09 11.79 -11.26
C GLU A 116 -6.26 12.25 -10.07
N VAL A 117 -5.22 13.03 -10.32
CA VAL A 117 -4.34 13.57 -9.28
C VAL A 117 -5.10 14.58 -8.43
N LYS A 118 -5.11 14.38 -7.12
CA LYS A 118 -5.62 15.38 -6.16
C LYS A 118 -4.47 16.17 -5.53
N ASN A 119 -3.37 15.50 -5.19
CA ASN A 119 -2.18 16.16 -4.65
C ASN A 119 -0.90 15.37 -4.94
N VAL A 120 0.19 16.09 -5.17
CA VAL A 120 1.54 15.52 -5.31
C VAL A 120 2.48 16.24 -4.35
N PHE A 121 3.13 15.48 -3.48
CA PHE A 121 4.04 16.03 -2.47
C PHE A 121 5.45 16.20 -3.04
N HIS A 122 5.63 17.14 -3.96
CA HIS A 122 6.91 17.37 -4.67
C HIS A 122 8.09 17.63 -3.74
N GLY A 123 7.87 18.31 -2.61
CA GLY A 123 8.92 18.63 -1.66
C GLY A 123 9.54 17.41 -0.96
N ILE A 124 8.87 16.25 -0.95
CA ILE A 124 9.43 15.00 -0.37
C ILE A 124 10.71 14.61 -1.10
N SER A 125 10.75 14.74 -2.43
CA SER A 125 11.91 14.37 -3.24
C SER A 125 13.02 15.43 -3.27
N SER A 126 12.85 16.56 -2.61
CA SER A 126 13.85 17.62 -2.55
C SER A 126 15.00 17.31 -1.60
N SER A 127 14.83 16.37 -0.65
CA SER A 127 15.89 15.92 0.26
C SER A 127 15.90 14.41 0.39
N ILE A 128 17.10 13.84 0.57
CA ILE A 128 17.28 12.40 0.78
C ILE A 128 16.66 11.95 2.10
N GLU A 129 16.80 12.78 3.13
CA GLU A 129 16.23 12.54 4.46
C GLU A 129 14.70 12.54 4.43
N GLY A 130 14.10 13.52 3.74
CA GLY A 130 12.65 13.62 3.54
C GLY A 130 12.09 12.39 2.80
N MET A 131 12.76 12.00 1.71
CA MET A 131 12.40 10.80 0.95
C MET A 131 12.52 9.53 1.81
N SER A 132 13.62 9.38 2.55
CA SER A 132 13.84 8.21 3.42
C SER A 132 12.79 8.12 4.52
N LEU A 133 12.42 9.25 5.12
CA LEU A 133 11.37 9.29 6.14
C LEU A 133 10.00 8.94 5.55
N ALA A 134 9.67 9.46 4.37
CA ALA A 134 8.41 9.15 3.70
C ALA A 134 8.31 7.67 3.33
N MET A 135 9.41 7.06 2.83
CA MET A 135 9.47 5.62 2.55
C MET A 135 9.28 4.78 3.82
N TYR A 136 9.95 5.16 4.91
CA TYR A 136 9.77 4.51 6.21
C TYR A 136 8.31 4.56 6.68
N MET A 137 7.67 5.73 6.62
CA MET A 137 6.27 5.89 7.01
C MET A 137 5.32 5.06 6.12
N ALA A 138 5.59 5.01 4.82
CA ALA A 138 4.82 4.21 3.88
C ALA A 138 4.94 2.70 4.19
N GLU A 139 6.14 2.21 4.52
CA GLU A 139 6.36 0.81 4.88
C GLU A 139 5.67 0.45 6.21
N MET A 140 5.74 1.34 7.19
CA MET A 140 4.99 1.19 8.45
C MET A 140 3.47 1.13 8.19
N ALA A 141 2.94 2.02 7.35
CA ALA A 141 1.53 2.01 6.99
C ALA A 141 1.12 0.71 6.28
N MET A 142 1.93 0.22 5.33
CA MET A 142 1.66 -1.07 4.66
C MET A 142 1.64 -2.25 5.63
N THR A 143 2.44 -2.19 6.69
CA THR A 143 2.57 -3.29 7.66
C THR A 143 1.47 -3.26 8.72
N LEU A 144 1.08 -2.06 9.17
CA LEU A 144 0.20 -1.87 10.32
C LEU A 144 -1.25 -1.60 9.93
N SER A 145 -1.49 -1.02 8.74
CA SER A 145 -2.85 -0.74 8.31
C SER A 145 -3.62 -2.03 7.98
N PRO A 146 -4.88 -2.11 8.39
CA PRO A 146 -5.70 -3.28 8.12
C PRO A 146 -5.99 -3.39 6.62
N THR A 147 -6.09 -4.63 6.13
CA THR A 147 -6.57 -4.91 4.77
C THR A 147 -8.07 -5.20 4.81
N GLY A 148 -8.84 -4.57 3.93
CA GLY A 148 -10.30 -4.77 3.85
C GLY A 148 -11.09 -4.14 5.01
N GLN A 149 -10.52 -3.17 5.71
CA GLN A 149 -11.15 -2.41 6.79
C GLN A 149 -10.88 -0.92 6.59
N GLU A 150 -11.69 -0.09 7.24
CA GLU A 150 -11.47 1.36 7.21
C GLU A 150 -10.11 1.74 7.77
N ALA A 151 -9.39 2.59 7.03
CA ALA A 151 -8.08 3.13 7.37
C ALA A 151 -8.03 4.67 7.17
N GLN A 152 -9.14 5.34 7.40
CA GLN A 152 -9.26 6.78 7.19
C GLN A 152 -8.33 7.58 8.11
N ARG A 153 -8.13 7.11 9.36
CA ARG A 153 -7.24 7.78 10.33
C ARG A 153 -5.79 7.67 9.91
N GLU A 154 -5.37 6.47 9.52
CA GLU A 154 -4.02 6.17 9.04
C GLU A 154 -3.70 6.97 7.76
N LEU A 155 -4.62 6.99 6.81
CA LEU A 155 -4.48 7.79 5.60
C LEU A 155 -4.33 9.28 5.92
N ARG A 156 -5.18 9.82 6.81
CA ARG A 156 -5.11 11.23 7.21
C ARG A 156 -3.80 11.56 7.92
N LEU A 157 -3.34 10.68 8.80
CA LEU A 157 -2.06 10.86 9.49
C LEU A 157 -0.91 10.92 8.48
N LEU A 158 -0.88 10.00 7.53
CA LEU A 158 0.16 9.90 6.53
C LEU A 158 0.18 11.11 5.59
N LEU A 159 -1.00 11.55 5.13
CA LEU A 159 -1.14 12.74 4.29
C LEU A 159 -0.64 14.00 5.00
N ASN A 160 -0.96 14.17 6.29
CA ASN A 160 -0.48 15.30 7.09
C ASN A 160 1.05 15.26 7.25
N CYS A 161 1.64 14.10 7.55
CA CYS A 161 3.09 13.95 7.66
C CYS A 161 3.77 14.24 6.32
N PHE A 162 3.25 13.74 5.21
CA PHE A 162 3.80 14.00 3.87
C PHE A 162 3.72 15.47 3.49
N TYR A 163 2.62 16.15 3.85
CA TYR A 163 2.50 17.60 3.67
C TYR A 163 3.57 18.34 4.48
N MET A 164 3.76 17.98 5.76
CA MET A 164 4.77 18.64 6.61
C MET A 164 6.20 18.41 6.10
N ILE A 165 6.51 17.21 5.60
CA ILE A 165 7.80 16.92 4.97
C ILE A 165 7.98 17.76 3.71
N SER A 166 6.95 17.84 2.86
CA SER A 166 6.98 18.58 1.60
C SER A 166 7.18 20.07 1.80
N GLU A 167 6.59 20.66 2.86
CA GLU A 167 6.76 22.08 3.20
C GLU A 167 8.13 22.41 3.81
N SER A 168 8.86 21.42 4.31
CA SER A 168 10.20 21.56 4.93
C SER A 168 10.27 22.60 6.07
N LYS A 169 9.14 22.89 6.73
CA LYS A 169 9.06 23.88 7.81
C LYS A 169 9.29 23.31 9.20
N THR A 170 9.21 21.97 9.33
CA THR A 170 9.28 21.26 10.60
C THR A 170 10.44 20.28 10.58
N ASP A 171 11.14 20.14 11.71
CA ASP A 171 12.22 19.15 11.86
C ASP A 171 11.66 17.73 11.61
N LEU A 172 12.32 16.98 10.72
CA LEU A 172 11.94 15.64 10.33
C LEU A 172 11.89 14.68 11.54
N ARG A 173 12.70 14.91 12.58
CA ARG A 173 12.67 14.13 13.82
C ARG A 173 11.37 14.30 14.57
N VAL A 174 10.83 15.52 14.60
CA VAL A 174 9.54 15.81 15.23
C VAL A 174 8.41 15.15 14.45
N ILE A 175 8.42 15.25 13.11
CA ILE A 175 7.42 14.60 12.26
C ILE A 175 7.45 13.08 12.48
N LYS A 176 8.63 12.48 12.53
CA LYS A 176 8.83 11.05 12.81
C LYS A 176 8.23 10.67 14.17
N ALA A 177 8.59 11.39 15.23
CA ALA A 177 8.12 11.09 16.58
C ALA A 177 6.59 11.18 16.69
N VAL A 178 5.96 12.21 16.09
CA VAL A 178 4.51 12.37 16.06
C VAL A 178 3.85 11.22 15.30
N PHE A 179 4.41 10.83 14.14
CA PHE A 179 3.90 9.71 13.37
C PHE A 179 3.93 8.40 14.16
N GLU A 180 5.09 8.08 14.77
CA GLU A 180 5.26 6.84 15.54
C GLU A 180 4.31 6.79 16.75
N LEU A 181 4.23 7.87 17.54
CA LEU A 181 3.34 7.95 18.70
C LEU A 181 1.87 7.80 18.32
N ARG A 182 1.45 8.46 17.25
CA ARG A 182 0.07 8.36 16.74
C ARG A 182 -0.23 6.96 16.24
N THR A 183 0.66 6.37 15.46
CA THR A 183 0.51 5.01 14.94
C THR A 183 0.44 3.99 16.06
N MET A 184 1.30 4.10 17.08
CA MET A 184 1.25 3.24 18.26
C MET A 184 -0.05 3.40 19.04
N SER A 185 -0.54 4.62 19.20
CA SER A 185 -1.82 4.90 19.85
C SER A 185 -3.00 4.25 19.11
N GLU A 186 -3.01 4.32 17.78
CA GLU A 186 -4.04 3.69 16.95
C GLU A 186 -3.97 2.16 16.97
N CYS A 187 -2.77 1.59 17.12
CA CYS A 187 -2.57 0.16 17.35
C CYS A 187 -2.95 -0.29 18.77
N GLY A 188 -3.36 0.61 19.65
CA GLY A 188 -3.73 0.30 21.03
C GLY A 188 -2.57 0.27 22.05
N PHE A 189 -1.37 0.68 21.63
CA PHE A 189 -0.19 0.81 22.50
C PHE A 189 0.00 2.24 22.98
N MET A 190 -1.00 2.80 23.63
CA MET A 190 -0.90 4.15 24.15
C MET A 190 0.01 4.17 25.39
N PRO A 191 1.15 4.91 25.38
CA PRO A 191 1.97 5.04 26.56
C PRO A 191 1.16 5.75 27.67
N GLN A 192 1.11 5.15 28.85
CA GLN A 192 0.54 5.82 30.04
C GLN A 192 1.58 6.84 30.51
N ILE A 193 1.36 8.09 30.14
CA ILE A 193 2.16 9.20 30.68
C ILE A 193 1.56 9.53 32.04
N VAL A 194 2.12 8.95 33.11
CA VAL A 194 1.82 9.32 34.49
C VAL A 194 2.66 10.56 34.79
N CYS A 195 2.01 11.71 34.94
CA CYS A 195 2.65 12.94 35.46
C CYS A 195 2.66 12.91 36.98
#